data_941febd1f8af13ddbfe182d8e609497e
#
_entry.id   941febd1f8af13ddbfe182d8e609497e
#
_cell.length_a   1.000
_cell.length_b   1.000
_cell.length_c   1.000
_cell.angle_alpha   90.00
_cell.angle_beta   90.00
_cell.angle_gamma   90.00
#
_symmetry.space_group_name_H-M   'P 1'
#
loop_
_entity.id
_entity.type
_entity.pdbx_description
1 polymer ?
#
loop_
_entity_poly.entity_id
_entity_poly.type
_entity_poly.pdbx_seq_one_letter_code
_entity_poly.pdbx_strand_id
1 'polypeptide(L)'
;MKRLFALLLVFAMVACLFVGCGSNGSDDNSISNAANDNNVTAKDDGGSGTSNADFKAGFVLVGDENEGYTYAHIVGIEKAMGELGLDKSANAVWKYSVPEDESCYDAIVDCIDQGCQVVFTNSYGHQSFAQQAAEEHPEVQIVSMTGDTAKRSGLPNFHNAFTKIFEARYVAGVVAGMKIKELADGGKLSDSNYDADGNVKIGYVGAYPYAEVVSGYTAFFQGVKSVYEKVSMEVQYTNSWFDITGENEAAVALIADGCVIVGQHADSTGAASACEAALSAGTT
;
A
#
# COMPACT_ATOMS: atom_id res chain seq x y z
N MET A 1 -14.88 35.75 -10.20
CA MET A 1 -15.34 34.89 -11.30
C MET A 1 -14.44 33.70 -11.60
N LYS A 2 -13.10 33.81 -11.52
CA LYS A 2 -12.17 32.68 -11.82
C LYS A 2 -12.20 31.51 -10.83
N ARG A 3 -12.61 31.71 -9.57
CA ARG A 3 -12.69 30.64 -8.54
C ARG A 3 -13.98 29.81 -8.62
N LEU A 4 -15.02 30.32 -9.26
CA LEU A 4 -16.28 29.60 -9.44
C LEU A 4 -16.24 28.56 -10.56
N PHE A 5 -15.38 28.80 -11.57
CA PHE A 5 -15.18 27.88 -12.69
C PHE A 5 -14.38 26.62 -12.31
N ALA A 6 -13.44 26.73 -11.36
CA ALA A 6 -12.64 25.59 -10.88
C ALA A 6 -13.50 24.59 -10.06
N LEU A 7 -14.47 25.08 -9.29
CA LEU A 7 -15.37 24.24 -8.51
C LEU A 7 -16.40 23.48 -9.38
N LEU A 8 -16.80 24.06 -10.50
CA LEU A 8 -17.72 23.40 -11.44
C LEU A 8 -17.05 22.27 -12.24
N LEU A 9 -15.75 22.35 -12.51
CA LEU A 9 -15.00 21.31 -13.22
C LEU A 9 -14.75 20.06 -12.35
N VAL A 10 -14.57 20.22 -11.04
CA VAL A 10 -14.41 19.10 -10.11
C VAL A 10 -15.73 18.34 -9.93
N PHE A 11 -16.87 19.04 -9.93
CA PHE A 11 -18.19 18.40 -9.83
C PHE A 11 -18.60 17.63 -11.11
N ALA A 12 -18.13 18.06 -12.28
CA ALA A 12 -18.40 17.38 -13.54
C ALA A 12 -17.63 16.05 -13.71
N MET A 13 -16.44 15.91 -13.10
CA MET A 13 -15.66 14.65 -13.15
C MET A 13 -16.20 13.56 -12.22
N VAL A 14 -16.88 13.92 -11.14
CA VAL A 14 -17.47 12.93 -10.21
C VAL A 14 -18.79 12.36 -10.75
N ALA A 15 -19.49 13.10 -11.62
CA ALA A 15 -20.78 12.66 -12.18
C ALA A 15 -20.65 11.63 -13.33
N CYS A 16 -19.47 11.44 -13.93
CA CYS A 16 -19.26 10.51 -15.03
C CYS A 16 -19.00 9.04 -14.64
N LEU A 17 -18.97 8.72 -13.34
CA LEU A 17 -18.69 7.36 -12.87
C LEU A 17 -19.94 6.51 -12.59
N PHE A 18 -21.15 7.00 -12.86
CA PHE A 18 -22.41 6.29 -12.53
C PHE A 18 -23.35 6.00 -13.71
N VAL A 19 -22.87 6.02 -14.96
CA VAL A 19 -23.75 5.62 -16.09
C VAL A 19 -23.06 4.51 -16.89
N GLY A 20 -23.50 3.30 -16.64
CA GLY A 20 -23.15 2.15 -17.45
C GLY A 20 -23.83 0.90 -16.99
N CYS A 21 -25.02 0.64 -17.48
CA CYS A 21 -25.53 -0.71 -17.68
C CYS A 21 -26.78 -0.70 -18.58
N GLY A 22 -26.74 -1.51 -19.61
CA GLY A 22 -27.95 -2.05 -20.24
C GLY A 22 -27.96 -2.04 -21.74
N SER A 23 -27.78 -3.17 -22.29
CA SER A 23 -28.56 -4.03 -23.18
C SER A 23 -28.01 -4.31 -24.59
N ASN A 24 -27.90 -5.61 -24.82
CA ASN A 24 -28.09 -6.41 -26.06
C ASN A 24 -27.78 -5.82 -27.44
N GLY A 25 -26.92 -6.57 -28.16
CA GLY A 25 -26.83 -6.57 -29.61
C GLY A 25 -25.65 -7.40 -30.08
N SER A 26 -25.94 -8.55 -30.66
CA SER A 26 -25.04 -9.49 -31.31
C SER A 26 -24.22 -8.82 -32.41
N ASP A 27 -22.93 -9.14 -32.53
CA ASP A 27 -22.36 -9.65 -33.79
C ASP A 27 -20.88 -10.06 -33.59
N ASP A 28 -20.56 -11.16 -34.27
CA ASP A 28 -19.27 -11.86 -34.32
C ASP A 28 -18.08 -10.99 -34.71
N ASN A 29 -16.96 -11.12 -34.00
CA ASN A 29 -15.65 -11.32 -34.62
C ASN A 29 -14.62 -11.90 -33.65
N SER A 30 -14.18 -13.10 -33.98
CA SER A 30 -13.18 -13.90 -33.31
C SER A 30 -11.77 -13.28 -33.37
N ILE A 31 -11.19 -12.96 -32.23
CA ILE A 31 -9.72 -12.93 -32.05
C ILE A 31 -9.39 -13.72 -30.79
N SER A 32 -8.75 -14.87 -31.00
CA SER A 32 -8.25 -15.76 -29.97
C SER A 32 -7.11 -15.11 -29.18
N ASN A 33 -7.35 -14.83 -27.89
CA ASN A 33 -6.28 -14.70 -26.91
C ASN A 33 -6.52 -15.69 -25.79
N ALA A 34 -5.57 -16.62 -25.62
CA ALA A 34 -5.55 -17.60 -24.58
C ALA A 34 -5.45 -16.91 -23.22
N ALA A 35 -6.56 -16.72 -22.54
CA ALA A 35 -6.62 -16.44 -21.13
C ALA A 35 -6.73 -17.76 -20.38
N ASN A 36 -5.85 -17.93 -19.40
CA ASN A 36 -5.76 -19.10 -18.54
C ASN A 36 -6.95 -19.09 -17.59
N ASP A 37 -8.01 -19.80 -17.94
CA ASP A 37 -9.17 -20.04 -17.08
C ASP A 37 -8.79 -21.01 -15.96
N ASN A 38 -8.40 -20.46 -14.82
CA ASN A 38 -8.50 -21.19 -13.56
C ASN A 38 -9.88 -20.95 -12.94
N ASN A 39 -10.89 -21.56 -13.58
CA ASN A 39 -12.21 -21.70 -12.98
C ASN A 39 -12.16 -22.84 -11.95
N VAL A 40 -11.80 -22.51 -10.71
CA VAL A 40 -11.98 -23.40 -9.56
C VAL A 40 -13.47 -23.37 -9.22
N THR A 41 -14.24 -24.30 -9.82
CA THR A 41 -15.56 -24.64 -9.30
C THR A 41 -15.36 -25.24 -7.91
N ALA A 42 -15.69 -24.47 -6.87
CA ALA A 42 -15.84 -25.01 -5.53
C ALA A 42 -16.87 -26.15 -5.60
N LYS A 43 -16.42 -27.38 -5.40
CA LYS A 43 -17.30 -28.47 -5.07
C LYS A 43 -17.88 -28.18 -3.69
N ASP A 44 -19.18 -28.10 -3.64
CA ASP A 44 -19.97 -28.10 -2.41
C ASP A 44 -19.82 -29.50 -1.79
N ASP A 45 -18.75 -29.73 -1.05
CA ASP A 45 -18.62 -30.87 -0.14
C ASP A 45 -19.35 -30.45 1.14
N GLY A 46 -20.50 -31.04 1.37
CA GLY A 46 -21.33 -30.89 2.56
C GLY A 46 -20.56 -31.18 3.85
N GLY A 47 -19.69 -30.23 4.23
CA GLY A 47 -19.06 -30.14 5.52
C GLY A 47 -20.09 -29.63 6.53
N SER A 48 -20.22 -30.31 7.65
CA SER A 48 -20.95 -29.88 8.84
C SER A 48 -20.71 -28.38 9.09
N GLY A 49 -21.75 -27.57 8.82
CA GLY A 49 -21.64 -26.10 9.00
C GLY A 49 -21.34 -25.82 10.47
N THR A 50 -20.10 -25.42 10.77
CA THR A 50 -19.80 -24.64 11.96
C THR A 50 -20.68 -23.39 11.87
N SER A 51 -21.51 -23.17 12.87
CA SER A 51 -22.33 -21.96 12.92
C SER A 51 -21.39 -20.76 12.95
N ASN A 52 -21.72 -19.67 12.25
CA ASN A 52 -20.94 -18.42 12.31
C ASN A 52 -20.68 -17.95 13.75
N ALA A 53 -21.48 -18.44 14.72
CA ALA A 53 -21.34 -18.15 16.14
C ALA A 53 -20.02 -18.67 16.77
N ASP A 54 -19.44 -19.75 16.21
CA ASP A 54 -18.23 -20.36 16.78
C ASP A 54 -16.94 -19.92 16.05
N PHE A 55 -17.09 -19.19 14.93
CA PHE A 55 -15.93 -18.69 14.18
C PHE A 55 -15.38 -17.41 14.80
N LYS A 56 -14.04 -17.34 14.97
CA LYS A 56 -13.31 -16.14 15.38
C LYS A 56 -12.08 -15.92 14.52
N ALA A 57 -11.85 -14.65 14.17
CA ALA A 57 -10.64 -14.17 13.52
C ALA A 57 -9.89 -13.18 14.42
N GLY A 58 -8.56 -13.28 14.46
CA GLY A 58 -7.69 -12.33 15.11
C GLY A 58 -7.12 -11.33 14.10
N PHE A 59 -7.02 -10.06 14.47
CA PHE A 59 -6.43 -9.00 13.64
C PHE A 59 -5.37 -8.27 14.46
N VAL A 60 -4.10 -8.48 14.10
CA VAL A 60 -2.93 -7.87 14.73
C VAL A 60 -2.42 -6.75 13.83
N LEU A 61 -2.65 -5.50 14.24
CA LEU A 61 -2.49 -4.31 13.42
C LEU A 61 -1.37 -3.43 13.97
N VAL A 62 -0.48 -2.97 13.09
CA VAL A 62 0.71 -2.16 13.44
C VAL A 62 0.35 -0.77 13.94
N GLY A 63 -0.79 -0.22 13.52
CA GLY A 63 -1.33 1.06 13.91
C GLY A 63 -2.78 0.95 14.39
N ASP A 64 -3.51 2.04 14.28
CA ASP A 64 -4.92 2.16 14.62
C ASP A 64 -5.70 2.92 13.53
N GLU A 65 -6.92 3.35 13.84
CA GLU A 65 -7.78 4.09 12.90
C GLU A 65 -7.28 5.50 12.53
N ASN A 66 -6.29 6.02 13.24
CA ASN A 66 -5.71 7.35 12.97
C ASN A 66 -4.58 7.30 11.95
N GLU A 67 -4.09 6.10 11.62
CA GLU A 67 -3.05 5.86 10.62
C GLU A 67 -3.68 5.30 9.34
N GLY A 68 -3.39 5.93 8.19
CA GLY A 68 -4.10 5.68 6.93
C GLY A 68 -3.97 4.26 6.39
N TYR A 69 -2.80 3.62 6.53
CA TYR A 69 -2.56 2.24 6.11
C TYR A 69 -3.41 1.26 6.94
N THR A 70 -3.32 1.34 8.27
CA THR A 70 -4.09 0.48 9.17
C THR A 70 -5.59 0.73 9.04
N TYR A 71 -6.03 1.99 8.89
CA TYR A 71 -7.43 2.32 8.65
C TYR A 71 -8.00 1.66 7.39
N ALA A 72 -7.23 1.62 6.30
CA ALA A 72 -7.64 0.94 5.08
C ALA A 72 -7.85 -0.58 5.30
N HIS A 73 -6.99 -1.21 6.13
CA HIS A 73 -7.18 -2.60 6.54
C HIS A 73 -8.44 -2.79 7.38
N ILE A 74 -8.68 -1.92 8.37
CA ILE A 74 -9.88 -1.98 9.23
C ILE A 74 -11.16 -1.92 8.37
N VAL A 75 -11.24 -0.96 7.45
CA VAL A 75 -12.39 -0.82 6.54
C VAL A 75 -12.59 -2.06 5.67
N GLY A 76 -11.49 -2.62 5.14
CA GLY A 76 -11.53 -3.86 4.35
C GLY A 76 -12.01 -5.07 5.16
N ILE A 77 -11.52 -5.22 6.38
CA ILE A 77 -11.89 -6.31 7.29
C ILE A 77 -13.37 -6.18 7.69
N GLU A 78 -13.82 -4.99 8.11
CA GLU A 78 -15.23 -4.78 8.49
C GLU A 78 -16.18 -5.07 7.34
N LYS A 79 -15.81 -4.67 6.12
CA LYS A 79 -16.59 -4.98 4.92
C LYS A 79 -16.65 -6.48 4.65
N ALA A 80 -15.50 -7.18 4.68
CA ALA A 80 -15.45 -8.62 4.47
C ALA A 80 -16.26 -9.39 5.53
N MET A 81 -16.15 -9.00 6.81
CA MET A 81 -16.96 -9.58 7.88
C MET A 81 -18.46 -9.38 7.65
N GLY A 82 -18.86 -8.17 7.22
CA GLY A 82 -20.25 -7.89 6.89
C GLY A 82 -20.79 -8.75 5.74
N GLU A 83 -19.99 -8.95 4.69
CA GLU A 83 -20.35 -9.82 3.54
C GLU A 83 -20.44 -11.30 3.95
N LEU A 84 -19.67 -11.73 4.93
CA LEU A 84 -19.69 -13.10 5.49
C LEU A 84 -20.77 -13.29 6.58
N GLY A 85 -21.50 -12.24 6.97
CA GLY A 85 -22.47 -12.27 8.04
C GLY A 85 -21.85 -12.48 9.44
N LEU A 86 -20.60 -12.03 9.63
CA LEU A 86 -19.87 -12.09 10.88
C LEU A 86 -20.05 -10.78 11.66
N ASP A 87 -20.19 -10.90 12.99
CA ASP A 87 -20.25 -9.74 13.90
C ASP A 87 -18.85 -9.35 14.36
N LYS A 88 -18.49 -8.08 14.21
CA LYS A 88 -17.15 -7.56 14.51
C LYS A 88 -16.76 -7.59 16.00
N SER A 89 -17.73 -7.77 16.89
CA SER A 89 -17.51 -7.88 18.33
C SER A 89 -17.50 -9.33 18.81
N ALA A 90 -18.33 -10.19 18.22
CA ALA A 90 -18.44 -11.59 18.60
C ALA A 90 -17.43 -12.50 17.85
N ASN A 91 -17.16 -12.19 16.57
CA ASN A 91 -16.35 -13.00 15.68
C ASN A 91 -14.93 -12.43 15.45
N ALA A 92 -14.53 -11.34 16.12
CA ALA A 92 -13.21 -10.76 15.95
C ALA A 92 -12.50 -10.45 17.27
N VAL A 93 -11.18 -10.66 17.27
CA VAL A 93 -10.26 -10.17 18.30
C VAL A 93 -9.33 -9.16 17.65
N TRP A 94 -9.36 -7.92 18.16
CA TRP A 94 -8.59 -6.82 17.60
C TRP A 94 -7.40 -6.47 18.50
N LYS A 95 -6.21 -6.35 17.92
CA LYS A 95 -4.98 -5.89 18.53
C LYS A 95 -4.46 -4.72 17.72
N TYR A 96 -4.51 -3.52 18.29
CA TYR A 96 -4.08 -2.28 17.65
C TYR A 96 -2.71 -1.86 18.15
N SER A 97 -2.00 -1.08 17.33
CA SER A 97 -0.71 -0.48 17.67
C SER A 97 0.31 -1.50 18.16
N VAL A 98 0.33 -2.67 17.52
CA VAL A 98 1.27 -3.75 17.82
C VAL A 98 2.56 -3.52 17.05
N PRO A 99 3.70 -3.27 17.72
CA PRO A 99 4.96 -3.03 17.04
C PRO A 99 5.53 -4.28 16.35
N GLU A 100 6.53 -4.08 15.51
CA GLU A 100 7.23 -5.15 14.77
C GLU A 100 8.33 -5.80 15.62
N ASP A 101 7.98 -6.23 16.84
CA ASP A 101 8.86 -6.91 17.81
C ASP A 101 8.17 -8.12 18.44
N GLU A 102 8.76 -8.68 19.52
CA GLU A 102 8.25 -9.85 20.24
C GLU A 102 6.78 -9.71 20.68
N SER A 103 6.31 -8.50 20.95
CA SER A 103 4.91 -8.26 21.32
C SER A 103 3.92 -8.63 20.21
N CYS A 104 4.38 -8.71 18.94
CA CYS A 104 3.58 -9.22 17.85
C CYS A 104 3.28 -10.72 18.02
N TYR A 105 4.28 -11.52 18.42
CA TYR A 105 4.07 -12.93 18.72
C TYR A 105 3.08 -13.11 19.88
N ASP A 106 3.26 -12.36 20.97
CA ASP A 106 2.37 -12.40 22.13
C ASP A 106 0.92 -12.05 21.75
N ALA A 107 0.75 -11.03 20.87
CA ALA A 107 -0.56 -10.63 20.40
C ALA A 107 -1.23 -11.71 19.53
N ILE A 108 -0.46 -12.43 18.71
CA ILE A 108 -0.96 -13.56 17.91
C ILE A 108 -1.40 -14.70 18.84
N VAL A 109 -0.56 -15.07 19.81
CA VAL A 109 -0.88 -16.14 20.77
C VAL A 109 -2.11 -15.79 21.60
N ASP A 110 -2.25 -14.54 22.03
CA ASP A 110 -3.46 -14.11 22.75
C ASP A 110 -4.73 -14.18 21.89
N CYS A 111 -4.64 -13.93 20.57
CA CYS A 111 -5.75 -14.19 19.67
C CYS A 111 -6.10 -15.69 19.59
N ILE A 112 -5.08 -16.56 19.53
CA ILE A 112 -5.25 -18.02 19.51
C ILE A 112 -5.91 -18.52 20.81
N ASP A 113 -5.43 -18.04 21.96
CA ASP A 113 -5.99 -18.38 23.29
C ASP A 113 -7.44 -17.94 23.46
N GLN A 114 -7.85 -16.87 22.76
CA GLN A 114 -9.25 -16.44 22.69
C GLN A 114 -10.11 -17.24 21.69
N GLY A 115 -9.53 -18.25 21.06
CA GLY A 115 -10.23 -19.19 20.18
C GLY A 115 -10.29 -18.75 18.71
N CYS A 116 -9.40 -17.89 18.25
CA CYS A 116 -9.30 -17.53 16.84
C CYS A 116 -8.79 -18.74 16.02
N GLN A 117 -9.49 -19.08 14.95
CA GLN A 117 -9.09 -20.11 13.99
C GLN A 117 -8.22 -19.58 12.85
N VAL A 118 -8.25 -18.26 12.67
CA VAL A 118 -7.37 -17.54 11.74
C VAL A 118 -6.90 -16.25 12.39
N VAL A 119 -5.61 -15.91 12.19
CA VAL A 119 -5.02 -14.63 12.65
C VAL A 119 -4.37 -13.93 11.46
N PHE A 120 -4.71 -12.66 11.28
CA PHE A 120 -4.12 -11.79 10.28
C PHE A 120 -3.19 -10.78 10.94
N THR A 121 -1.99 -10.62 10.40
CA THR A 121 -1.07 -9.52 10.76
C THR A 121 -0.92 -8.59 9.57
N ASN A 122 -0.85 -7.26 9.77
CA ASN A 122 -0.90 -6.33 8.64
C ASN A 122 0.44 -5.65 8.31
N SER A 123 1.52 -5.90 9.05
CA SER A 123 2.81 -5.27 8.77
C SER A 123 3.85 -6.23 8.22
N TYR A 124 4.77 -5.71 7.38
CA TYR A 124 5.86 -6.50 6.80
C TYR A 124 6.77 -7.09 7.88
N GLY A 125 7.13 -6.34 8.91
CA GLY A 125 7.96 -6.81 10.00
C GLY A 125 7.28 -7.80 10.95
N HIS A 126 5.96 -7.90 10.93
CA HIS A 126 5.24 -8.92 11.69
C HIS A 126 5.49 -10.36 11.19
N GLN A 127 5.95 -10.55 9.94
CA GLN A 127 5.96 -11.86 9.29
C GLN A 127 6.85 -12.90 9.99
N SER A 128 7.95 -12.50 10.64
CA SER A 128 8.82 -13.44 11.36
C SER A 128 8.12 -14.01 12.60
N PHE A 129 7.42 -13.18 13.33
CA PHE A 129 6.64 -13.56 14.51
C PHE A 129 5.39 -14.36 14.12
N ALA A 130 4.76 -13.99 13.00
CA ALA A 130 3.64 -14.73 12.42
C ALA A 130 4.06 -16.14 11.96
N GLN A 131 5.24 -16.28 11.35
CA GLN A 131 5.79 -17.58 10.99
C GLN A 131 6.10 -18.43 12.22
N GLN A 132 6.73 -17.86 13.26
CA GLN A 132 6.98 -18.56 14.51
C GLN A 132 5.69 -19.08 15.15
N ALA A 133 4.66 -18.23 15.24
CA ALA A 133 3.36 -18.65 15.77
C ALA A 133 2.73 -19.77 14.92
N ALA A 134 2.86 -19.74 13.58
CA ALA A 134 2.38 -20.78 12.71
C ALA A 134 3.11 -22.12 12.90
N GLU A 135 4.41 -22.10 13.21
CA GLU A 135 5.19 -23.30 13.53
C GLU A 135 4.72 -23.96 14.84
N GLU A 136 4.38 -23.15 15.83
CA GLU A 136 4.00 -23.62 17.18
C GLU A 136 2.51 -23.97 17.28
N HIS A 137 1.65 -23.39 16.39
CA HIS A 137 0.19 -23.57 16.39
C HIS A 137 -0.31 -24.10 15.03
N PRO A 138 0.01 -25.35 14.65
CA PRO A 138 -0.32 -25.85 13.32
C PRO A 138 -1.85 -26.00 13.05
N GLU A 139 -2.68 -25.92 14.07
CA GLU A 139 -4.14 -25.94 14.00
C GLU A 139 -4.76 -24.60 13.60
N VAL A 140 -4.01 -23.49 13.70
CA VAL A 140 -4.48 -22.14 13.40
C VAL A 140 -3.92 -21.64 12.07
N GLN A 141 -4.75 -21.03 11.25
CA GLN A 141 -4.30 -20.38 10.02
C GLN A 141 -3.74 -19.01 10.31
N ILE A 142 -2.53 -18.71 9.86
CA ILE A 142 -1.89 -17.41 10.06
C ILE A 142 -1.60 -16.78 8.71
N VAL A 143 -2.08 -15.54 8.53
CA VAL A 143 -1.95 -14.79 7.29
C VAL A 143 -1.18 -13.50 7.56
N SER A 144 0.06 -13.43 7.09
CA SER A 144 0.86 -12.21 7.13
C SER A 144 0.62 -11.40 5.86
N MET A 145 -0.06 -10.28 6.00
CA MET A 145 -0.22 -9.32 4.91
C MET A 145 1.12 -8.67 4.60
N THR A 146 1.36 -8.35 3.35
CA THR A 146 2.61 -7.74 2.87
C THR A 146 3.90 -8.57 3.05
N GLY A 147 3.84 -9.73 3.71
CA GLY A 147 4.98 -10.62 3.88
C GLY A 147 5.32 -11.44 2.62
N ASP A 148 6.48 -12.09 2.62
CA ASP A 148 6.99 -12.88 1.48
C ASP A 148 7.60 -14.23 1.87
N THR A 149 7.53 -14.62 3.15
CA THR A 149 8.25 -15.79 3.69
C THR A 149 7.45 -17.10 3.64
N ALA A 150 6.12 -17.06 3.54
CA ALA A 150 5.26 -18.24 3.61
C ALA A 150 5.65 -19.34 2.60
N LYS A 151 5.93 -18.97 1.35
CA LYS A 151 6.34 -19.95 0.34
C LYS A 151 7.64 -20.68 0.70
N ARG A 152 8.56 -20.01 1.39
CA ARG A 152 9.86 -20.57 1.78
C ARG A 152 9.78 -21.38 3.06
N SER A 153 8.87 -21.03 3.97
CA SER A 153 8.67 -21.74 5.24
C SER A 153 8.20 -23.18 5.05
N GLY A 154 7.39 -23.42 4.01
CA GLY A 154 6.79 -24.73 3.74
C GLY A 154 5.70 -25.10 4.74
N LEU A 155 5.27 -24.20 5.60
CA LEU A 155 4.21 -24.42 6.58
C LEU A 155 2.84 -24.39 5.89
N PRO A 156 1.98 -25.40 6.11
CA PRO A 156 0.68 -25.47 5.44
C PRO A 156 -0.35 -24.48 5.99
N ASN A 157 -0.11 -23.94 7.17
CA ASN A 157 -0.97 -23.00 7.88
C ASN A 157 -0.44 -21.57 7.91
N PHE A 158 0.66 -21.27 7.21
CA PHE A 158 1.22 -19.93 7.11
C PHE A 158 1.11 -19.38 5.69
N HIS A 159 0.51 -18.21 5.55
CA HIS A 159 0.19 -17.61 4.26
C HIS A 159 0.66 -16.16 4.18
N ASN A 160 0.99 -15.71 2.97
CA ASN A 160 1.17 -14.29 2.68
C ASN A 160 0.09 -13.81 1.72
N ALA A 161 -0.42 -12.61 1.95
CA ALA A 161 -1.28 -11.90 1.03
C ALA A 161 -0.67 -10.53 0.76
N PHE A 162 -0.16 -10.33 -0.45
CA PHE A 162 0.49 -9.09 -0.85
C PHE A 162 0.10 -8.73 -2.29
N THR A 163 -0.33 -7.48 -2.47
CA THR A 163 -0.66 -6.95 -3.79
C THR A 163 0.61 -6.59 -4.56
N LYS A 164 0.50 -6.45 -5.87
CA LYS A 164 1.61 -5.96 -6.70
C LYS A 164 1.71 -4.43 -6.61
N ILE A 165 1.89 -3.90 -5.41
CA ILE A 165 1.91 -2.46 -5.16
C ILE A 165 2.98 -1.72 -5.99
N PHE A 166 4.06 -2.39 -6.37
CA PHE A 166 5.08 -1.84 -7.24
C PHE A 166 4.54 -1.42 -8.61
N GLU A 167 3.46 -2.04 -9.12
CA GLU A 167 2.81 -1.62 -10.37
C GLU A 167 2.18 -0.23 -10.21
N ALA A 168 1.51 0.02 -9.09
CA ALA A 168 0.96 1.35 -8.77
C ALA A 168 2.09 2.39 -8.57
N ARG A 169 3.20 1.99 -7.94
CA ARG A 169 4.39 2.85 -7.79
C ARG A 169 5.01 3.20 -9.15
N TYR A 170 5.05 2.25 -10.08
CA TYR A 170 5.49 2.52 -11.45
C TYR A 170 4.61 3.57 -12.13
N VAL A 171 3.29 3.43 -12.04
CA VAL A 171 2.34 4.41 -12.61
C VAL A 171 2.53 5.79 -11.97
N ALA A 172 2.71 5.86 -10.65
CA ALA A 172 3.02 7.13 -9.98
C ALA A 172 4.34 7.73 -10.49
N GLY A 173 5.34 6.90 -10.77
CA GLY A 173 6.60 7.31 -11.40
C GLY A 173 6.39 7.87 -12.82
N VAL A 174 5.54 7.25 -13.63
CA VAL A 174 5.18 7.79 -14.96
C VAL A 174 4.59 9.20 -14.86
N VAL A 175 3.66 9.41 -13.92
CA VAL A 175 3.08 10.75 -13.66
C VAL A 175 4.13 11.75 -13.20
N ALA A 176 5.04 11.35 -12.31
CA ALA A 176 6.17 12.17 -11.88
C ALA A 176 7.09 12.54 -13.06
N GLY A 177 7.40 11.58 -13.93
CA GLY A 177 8.17 11.82 -15.15
C GLY A 177 7.50 12.80 -16.12
N MET A 178 6.18 12.72 -16.25
CA MET A 178 5.40 13.71 -17.04
C MET A 178 5.51 15.11 -16.44
N LYS A 179 5.48 15.22 -15.11
CA LYS A 179 5.64 16.50 -14.41
C LYS A 179 7.05 17.07 -14.57
N ILE A 180 8.09 16.23 -14.47
CA ILE A 180 9.47 16.65 -14.73
C ILE A 180 9.62 17.18 -16.15
N LYS A 181 9.04 16.47 -17.11
CA LYS A 181 9.07 16.91 -18.53
C LYS A 181 8.38 18.26 -18.71
N GLU A 182 7.21 18.47 -18.10
CA GLU A 182 6.49 19.75 -18.13
C GLU A 182 7.35 20.90 -17.55
N LEU A 183 8.03 20.65 -16.41
CA LEU A 183 8.91 21.64 -15.78
C LEU A 183 10.12 21.97 -16.65
N ALA A 184 10.76 20.94 -17.24
CA ALA A 184 11.91 21.11 -18.12
C ALA A 184 11.55 21.87 -19.42
N ASP A 185 10.48 21.46 -20.10
CA ASP A 185 10.01 22.09 -21.34
C ASP A 185 9.55 23.54 -21.08
N GLY A 186 9.04 23.82 -19.89
CA GLY A 186 8.62 25.17 -19.44
C GLY A 186 9.75 26.05 -18.91
N GLY A 187 11.00 25.56 -18.90
CA GLY A 187 12.16 26.31 -18.37
C GLY A 187 12.02 26.65 -16.88
N LYS A 188 11.38 25.76 -16.11
CA LYS A 188 11.13 25.93 -14.66
C LYS A 188 12.20 25.31 -13.77
N LEU A 189 13.13 24.54 -14.36
CA LEU A 189 14.24 23.94 -13.62
C LEU A 189 15.41 24.91 -13.56
N SER A 190 16.06 24.98 -12.39
CA SER A 190 17.27 25.74 -12.12
C SER A 190 18.50 24.82 -12.11
N ASP A 191 19.71 25.40 -12.12
CA ASP A 191 20.96 24.63 -12.06
C ASP A 191 21.04 23.73 -10.82
N SER A 192 20.42 24.14 -9.69
CA SER A 192 20.38 23.34 -8.45
C SER A 192 19.56 22.06 -8.56
N ASN A 193 18.68 21.97 -9.57
CA ASN A 193 17.85 20.79 -9.79
C ASN A 193 18.56 19.67 -10.56
N TYR A 194 19.80 19.91 -11.00
CA TYR A 194 20.58 18.93 -11.72
C TYR A 194 21.74 18.42 -10.87
N ASP A 195 22.09 17.16 -11.06
CA ASP A 195 23.33 16.60 -10.54
C ASP A 195 24.54 16.92 -11.46
N ALA A 196 25.74 16.49 -11.05
CA ALA A 196 26.97 16.75 -11.80
C ALA A 196 26.99 16.14 -13.22
N ASP A 197 26.18 15.13 -13.45
CA ASP A 197 26.06 14.41 -14.75
C ASP A 197 24.92 15.00 -15.60
N GLY A 198 24.23 16.03 -15.11
CA GLY A 198 23.12 16.71 -15.78
C GLY A 198 21.81 15.94 -15.73
N ASN A 199 21.63 15.05 -14.75
CA ASN A 199 20.35 14.44 -14.48
C ASN A 199 19.52 15.29 -13.54
N VAL A 200 18.20 15.34 -13.77
CA VAL A 200 17.26 15.99 -12.85
C VAL A 200 17.17 15.17 -11.57
N LYS A 201 17.31 15.83 -10.42
CA LYS A 201 17.27 15.18 -9.11
C LYS A 201 15.83 15.01 -8.63
N ILE A 202 15.51 13.79 -8.19
CA ILE A 202 14.28 13.47 -7.48
C ILE A 202 14.59 12.80 -6.14
N GLY A 203 13.71 12.96 -5.18
CA GLY A 203 13.84 12.37 -3.85
C GLY A 203 12.79 11.29 -3.60
N TYR A 204 13.08 10.42 -2.63
CA TYR A 204 12.11 9.45 -2.14
C TYR A 204 12.27 9.25 -0.63
N VAL A 205 11.19 9.40 0.12
CA VAL A 205 11.15 9.15 1.56
C VAL A 205 10.67 7.73 1.79
N GLY A 206 11.58 6.86 2.21
CA GLY A 206 11.30 5.46 2.53
C GLY A 206 11.15 5.23 4.03
N ALA A 207 10.35 4.25 4.44
CA ALA A 207 10.25 3.85 5.84
C ALA A 207 11.48 3.04 6.27
N TYR A 208 11.67 1.87 5.69
CA TYR A 208 12.77 0.95 5.99
C TYR A 208 13.42 0.43 4.70
N PRO A 209 14.69 -0.04 4.75
CA PRO A 209 15.34 -0.68 3.60
C PRO A 209 14.85 -2.13 3.36
N TYR A 210 13.57 -2.39 3.54
CA TYR A 210 12.96 -3.69 3.28
C TYR A 210 12.71 -3.92 1.78
N ALA A 211 12.67 -5.18 1.36
CA ALA A 211 12.46 -5.54 -0.05
C ALA A 211 11.17 -4.92 -0.62
N GLU A 212 10.12 -4.83 0.16
CA GLU A 212 8.87 -4.16 -0.21
C GLU A 212 9.09 -2.70 -0.59
N VAL A 213 9.74 -1.91 0.29
CA VAL A 213 10.03 -0.49 0.08
C VAL A 213 10.98 -0.29 -1.10
N VAL A 214 12.05 -1.11 -1.17
CA VAL A 214 13.04 -1.08 -2.24
C VAL A 214 12.39 -1.36 -3.61
N SER A 215 11.51 -2.37 -3.69
CA SER A 215 10.78 -2.67 -4.93
C SER A 215 9.87 -1.52 -5.34
N GLY A 216 9.24 -0.85 -4.36
CA GLY A 216 8.36 0.29 -4.58
C GLY A 216 9.07 1.49 -5.20
N TYR A 217 10.14 2.00 -4.56
CA TYR A 217 10.85 3.14 -5.11
C TYR A 217 11.63 2.80 -6.39
N THR A 218 12.09 1.54 -6.54
CA THR A 218 12.71 1.09 -7.79
C THR A 218 11.71 1.15 -8.95
N ALA A 219 10.48 0.68 -8.74
CA ALA A 219 9.42 0.75 -9.74
C ALA A 219 9.03 2.22 -10.03
N PHE A 220 8.92 3.06 -9.01
CA PHE A 220 8.69 4.49 -9.18
C PHE A 220 9.78 5.12 -10.07
N PHE A 221 11.05 4.89 -9.75
CA PHE A 221 12.19 5.40 -10.52
C PHE A 221 12.14 4.92 -11.99
N GLN A 222 11.85 3.64 -12.23
CA GLN A 222 11.69 3.11 -13.59
C GLN A 222 10.52 3.77 -14.33
N GLY A 223 9.42 4.04 -13.63
CA GLY A 223 8.30 4.80 -14.16
C GLY A 223 8.70 6.21 -14.59
N VAL A 224 9.44 6.95 -13.75
CA VAL A 224 9.99 8.28 -14.11
C VAL A 224 10.86 8.17 -15.35
N LYS A 225 11.81 7.21 -15.37
CA LYS A 225 12.74 7.03 -16.49
C LYS A 225 12.07 6.66 -17.80
N SER A 226 10.90 6.03 -17.76
CA SER A 226 10.14 5.71 -18.96
C SER A 226 9.61 6.95 -19.72
N VAL A 227 9.52 8.11 -19.03
CA VAL A 227 9.06 9.38 -19.59
C VAL A 227 10.18 10.41 -19.69
N TYR A 228 11.04 10.48 -18.70
CA TYR A 228 12.18 11.40 -18.61
C TYR A 228 13.44 10.63 -18.21
N GLU A 229 14.29 10.31 -19.18
CA GLU A 229 15.42 9.37 -19.00
C GLU A 229 16.52 9.91 -18.08
N LYS A 230 16.85 11.23 -18.24
CA LYS A 230 17.94 11.87 -17.48
C LYS A 230 17.47 12.28 -16.10
N VAL A 231 17.40 11.33 -15.19
CA VAL A 231 16.96 11.51 -13.80
C VAL A 231 17.86 10.69 -12.87
N SER A 232 18.19 11.27 -11.72
CA SER A 232 18.80 10.59 -10.56
C SER A 232 17.86 10.65 -9.37
N MET A 233 17.94 9.66 -8.49
CA MET A 233 17.06 9.57 -7.32
C MET A 233 17.88 9.37 -6.05
N GLU A 234 17.61 10.18 -5.05
CA GLU A 234 18.07 10.00 -3.69
C GLU A 234 16.96 9.43 -2.81
N VAL A 235 17.31 8.47 -1.94
CA VAL A 235 16.38 7.84 -1.01
C VAL A 235 16.82 8.15 0.42
N GLN A 236 15.92 8.70 1.22
CA GLN A 236 16.10 8.95 2.65
C GLN A 236 15.18 8.00 3.43
N TYR A 237 15.72 7.31 4.47
CA TYR A 237 14.93 6.41 5.30
C TYR A 237 14.67 7.03 6.67
N THR A 238 13.41 6.97 7.12
CA THR A 238 13.00 7.42 8.45
C THR A 238 13.21 6.34 9.52
N ASN A 239 13.34 5.08 9.12
CA ASN A 239 13.32 3.90 9.99
C ASN A 239 12.05 3.82 10.84
N SER A 240 10.94 4.29 10.29
CA SER A 240 9.58 4.22 10.84
C SER A 240 8.58 4.13 9.70
N TRP A 241 7.48 3.40 9.91
CA TRP A 241 6.35 3.41 8.98
C TRP A 241 5.57 4.72 9.07
N PHE A 242 5.44 5.29 10.28
CA PHE A 242 4.67 6.51 10.52
C PHE A 242 5.45 7.44 11.46
N ASP A 243 6.05 8.49 10.91
CA ASP A 243 6.75 9.54 11.66
C ASP A 243 6.61 10.88 10.91
N ILE A 244 5.58 11.64 11.27
CA ILE A 244 5.27 12.93 10.62
C ILE A 244 6.49 13.87 10.62
N THR A 245 7.24 13.91 11.72
CA THR A 245 8.40 14.78 11.86
C THR A 245 9.57 14.29 11.02
N GLY A 246 9.94 13.03 11.16
CA GLY A 246 11.05 12.45 10.40
C GLY A 246 10.81 12.44 8.89
N GLU A 247 9.58 12.16 8.45
CA GLU A 247 9.21 12.23 7.04
C GLU A 247 9.26 13.67 6.48
N ASN A 248 8.81 14.65 7.28
CA ASN A 248 8.91 16.06 6.93
C ASN A 248 10.38 16.51 6.81
N GLU A 249 11.21 16.19 7.80
CA GLU A 249 12.63 16.52 7.81
C GLU A 249 13.38 15.89 6.62
N ALA A 250 13.11 14.62 6.32
CA ALA A 250 13.69 13.94 5.17
C ALA A 250 13.29 14.62 3.84
N ALA A 251 12.02 14.98 3.68
CA ALA A 251 11.55 15.67 2.49
C ALA A 251 12.15 17.10 2.38
N VAL A 252 12.25 17.85 3.48
CA VAL A 252 12.91 19.16 3.52
C VAL A 252 14.37 19.04 3.07
N ALA A 253 15.09 18.01 3.54
CA ALA A 253 16.48 17.79 3.13
C ALA A 253 16.58 17.49 1.62
N LEU A 254 15.73 16.64 1.07
CA LEU A 254 15.68 16.32 -0.36
C LEU A 254 15.35 17.57 -1.22
N ILE A 255 14.41 18.40 -0.76
CA ILE A 255 14.06 19.67 -1.43
C ILE A 255 15.25 20.63 -1.39
N ALA A 256 15.91 20.77 -0.25
CA ALA A 256 17.09 21.63 -0.08
C ALA A 256 18.26 21.18 -0.97
N ASP A 257 18.40 19.88 -1.23
CA ASP A 257 19.35 19.32 -2.19
C ASP A 257 18.96 19.60 -3.65
N GLY A 258 17.77 20.11 -3.92
CA GLY A 258 17.28 20.48 -5.25
C GLY A 258 16.42 19.39 -5.93
N CYS A 259 15.92 18.41 -5.21
CA CYS A 259 14.96 17.44 -5.75
C CYS A 259 13.67 18.15 -6.14
N VAL A 260 13.22 17.96 -7.39
CA VAL A 260 12.01 18.60 -7.94
C VAL A 260 10.73 17.82 -7.71
N ILE A 261 10.87 16.55 -7.40
CA ILE A 261 9.78 15.63 -7.04
C ILE A 261 10.23 14.87 -5.80
N VAL A 262 9.34 14.69 -4.85
CA VAL A 262 9.55 13.81 -3.70
C VAL A 262 8.44 12.77 -3.69
N GLY A 263 8.81 11.49 -3.83
CA GLY A 263 7.93 10.36 -3.59
C GLY A 263 8.06 9.87 -2.15
N GLN A 264 7.11 9.06 -1.68
CA GLN A 264 7.21 8.45 -0.35
C GLN A 264 6.64 7.04 -0.30
N HIS A 265 7.14 6.28 0.67
CA HIS A 265 6.67 4.94 1.07
C HIS A 265 6.57 4.84 2.60
N ALA A 266 6.58 5.96 3.28
CA ALA A 266 6.20 6.09 4.68
C ALA A 266 4.74 6.58 4.74
N ASP A 267 4.05 6.40 5.86
CA ASP A 267 2.59 6.40 5.89
C ASP A 267 1.97 7.69 6.41
N SER A 268 2.81 8.68 6.83
CA SER A 268 2.29 9.97 7.30
C SER A 268 2.15 11.00 6.18
N THR A 269 1.62 12.17 6.52
CA THR A 269 1.52 13.33 5.63
C THR A 269 2.76 14.24 5.68
N GLY A 270 3.81 13.85 6.40
CA GLY A 270 4.99 14.69 6.67
C GLY A 270 5.70 15.16 5.40
N ALA A 271 6.01 14.24 4.48
CA ALA A 271 6.69 14.58 3.24
C ALA A 271 5.82 15.44 2.31
N ALA A 272 4.52 15.15 2.21
CA ALA A 272 3.59 15.95 1.41
C ALA A 272 3.48 17.38 1.96
N SER A 273 3.42 17.56 3.29
CA SER A 273 3.36 18.86 3.95
C SER A 273 4.62 19.68 3.71
N ALA A 274 5.81 19.06 3.70
CA ALA A 274 7.06 19.71 3.37
C ALA A 274 7.05 20.25 1.92
N CYS A 275 6.59 19.44 0.97
CA CYS A 275 6.47 19.85 -0.43
C CYS A 275 5.48 21.02 -0.62
N GLU A 276 4.34 20.99 0.08
CA GLU A 276 3.35 22.07 0.05
C GLU A 276 3.90 23.37 0.64
N ALA A 277 4.63 23.28 1.74
CA ALA A 277 5.29 24.42 2.36
C ALA A 277 6.36 25.04 1.43
N ALA A 278 7.18 24.22 0.79
CA ALA A 278 8.21 24.67 -0.15
C ALA A 278 7.59 25.37 -1.38
N LEU A 279 6.53 24.79 -1.95
CA LEU A 279 5.80 25.40 -3.06
C LEU A 279 5.20 26.76 -2.67
N SER A 280 4.63 26.87 -1.47
CA SER A 280 4.05 28.11 -0.95
C SER A 280 5.10 29.19 -0.70
N ALA A 281 6.31 28.78 -0.32
CA ALA A 281 7.45 29.68 -0.14
C ALA A 281 8.13 30.10 -1.46
N GLY A 282 7.75 29.50 -2.59
CA GLY A 282 8.37 29.74 -3.90
C GLY A 282 9.80 29.20 -3.99
N THR A 283 10.10 28.14 -3.25
CA THR A 283 11.45 27.54 -3.19
C THR A 283 11.65 26.47 -4.27
N THR A 284 10.64 26.18 -5.06
CA THR A 284 10.67 25.21 -6.18
C THR A 284 10.30 25.86 -7.50
#